data_9056f5d40bcda926b5ae2d7cba1dd3e1
#
_entry.id   9056f5d40bcda926b5ae2d7cba1dd3e1
#
_cell.length_a   1.000
_cell.length_b   1.000
_cell.length_c   1.000
_cell.angle_alpha   90.00
_cell.angle_beta   90.00
_cell.angle_gamma   90.00
#
_symmetry.space_group_name_H-M   'P 1'
#
loop_
_entity.id
_entity.type
_entity.pdbx_description
1 polymer ?
#
loop_
_entity_poly.entity_id
_entity_poly.type
_entity_poly.pdbx_seq_one_letter_code
_entity_poly.pdbx_strand_id
1 'polypeptide(L)'
;MKLSSTTRDKIMNEADKAKVPFSSNNIRLSVGEWIIAAIVCTALLCLGPALWGRIEKFDPGADYRLPYTLGNDYWLYGRNCRWACSKYDTLVVGDSVIWGHYVSADNTLSHYLNQNAAQDRFANLGVDGFHPAALGGLLRYYGGDISGKNVIIQFNPLWMSSAKHDLQTEKEFRFNHPKLVPQFFPRIPCYKDSFSKRFSAAVERYVPFFGWASHLRIVYFENIDLSNWTLEHPYENPLGAVTLELPISRDDDLQENVSWTEKGISQEDFQWVEPAQSLQWRFFRQTIDLLKARNNTVFVVVGPFNEHMLKPDSYKTYQKMKSEIQMWLQRNNVAYCVPPVLPSDLYRDASHPLGQGYAMLARQLFENQSFKSTILNVSGD
;
A
#
# COMPACT_ATOMS: atom_id res chain seq x y z
N MET A 1 21.82 -31.56 -68.09
CA MET A 1 21.35 -32.83 -67.49
C MET A 1 20.09 -32.53 -66.70
N LYS A 2 18.88 -32.83 -67.22
CA LYS A 2 17.59 -32.57 -66.54
C LYS A 2 17.30 -33.77 -65.63
N LEU A 3 17.28 -33.56 -64.34
CA LEU A 3 16.84 -34.59 -63.40
C LEU A 3 15.37 -34.96 -63.68
N SER A 4 15.06 -36.26 -63.70
CA SER A 4 13.73 -36.81 -63.95
C SER A 4 12.74 -36.29 -62.87
N SER A 5 11.50 -36.04 -63.28
CA SER A 5 10.43 -35.59 -62.34
C SER A 5 10.29 -36.49 -61.11
N THR A 6 10.44 -37.77 -61.25
CA THR A 6 10.40 -38.81 -60.21
C THR A 6 11.46 -38.63 -59.12
N THR A 7 12.62 -38.11 -59.49
CA THR A 7 13.71 -37.87 -58.48
C THR A 7 13.43 -36.57 -57.70
N ARG A 8 12.80 -35.59 -58.35
CA ARG A 8 12.42 -34.34 -57.72
C ARG A 8 11.30 -34.53 -56.71
N ASP A 9 10.31 -35.34 -57.03
CA ASP A 9 9.20 -35.68 -56.15
C ASP A 9 9.64 -36.54 -54.95
N LYS A 10 10.65 -37.40 -55.12
CA LYS A 10 11.23 -38.17 -54.05
C LYS A 10 12.04 -37.32 -53.07
N ILE A 11 12.78 -36.33 -53.55
CA ILE A 11 13.55 -35.40 -52.71
C ILE A 11 12.62 -34.46 -51.94
N MET A 12 11.53 -33.98 -52.58
CA MET A 12 10.53 -33.18 -51.90
C MET A 12 9.78 -33.99 -50.80
N ASN A 13 9.47 -35.26 -51.05
CA ASN A 13 8.80 -36.10 -50.08
C ASN A 13 9.69 -36.54 -48.91
N GLU A 14 11.02 -36.54 -49.04
CA GLU A 14 11.96 -36.77 -47.92
C GLU A 14 12.25 -35.51 -47.14
N ALA A 15 12.24 -34.33 -47.76
CA ALA A 15 12.35 -33.05 -47.06
C ALA A 15 11.10 -32.74 -46.19
N ASP A 16 9.93 -33.17 -46.65
CA ASP A 16 8.68 -33.07 -45.86
C ASP A 16 8.62 -34.02 -44.66
N LYS A 17 9.50 -35.03 -44.62
CA LYS A 17 9.60 -36.01 -43.52
C LYS A 17 10.63 -35.69 -42.46
N ALA A 18 11.43 -34.65 -42.65
CA ALA A 18 12.27 -34.12 -41.59
C ALA A 18 11.37 -33.36 -40.59
N LYS A 19 10.59 -34.08 -39.79
CA LYS A 19 9.89 -33.53 -38.63
C LYS A 19 10.96 -32.93 -37.72
N VAL A 20 11.05 -31.61 -37.69
CA VAL A 20 11.80 -30.92 -36.66
C VAL A 20 11.22 -31.35 -35.33
N PRO A 21 11.93 -32.06 -34.45
CA PRO A 21 11.31 -32.72 -33.26
C PRO A 21 10.68 -31.78 -32.28
N PHE A 22 10.86 -30.47 -32.44
CA PHE A 22 10.37 -29.44 -31.50
C PHE A 22 9.68 -28.26 -32.15
N SER A 23 9.00 -28.49 -33.28
CA SER A 23 8.13 -27.47 -33.86
C SER A 23 6.93 -27.27 -32.95
N SER A 24 6.85 -26.09 -32.31
CA SER A 24 5.73 -25.69 -31.44
C SER A 24 4.35 -25.78 -32.11
N ASN A 25 4.30 -25.74 -33.43
CA ASN A 25 3.08 -25.82 -34.25
C ASN A 25 2.47 -27.24 -34.35
N ASN A 26 3.16 -28.28 -33.87
CA ASN A 26 2.69 -29.67 -33.94
C ASN A 26 2.10 -30.20 -32.63
N ILE A 27 2.09 -29.40 -31.55
CA ILE A 27 1.43 -29.80 -30.28
C ILE A 27 -0.08 -29.60 -30.46
N ARG A 28 -0.77 -30.68 -30.79
CA ARG A 28 -2.24 -30.70 -30.84
C ARG A 28 -2.74 -31.52 -29.67
N LEU A 29 -3.20 -30.81 -28.62
CA LEU A 29 -3.85 -31.45 -27.50
C LEU A 29 -5.23 -32.00 -27.94
N SER A 30 -5.57 -33.19 -27.52
CA SER A 30 -6.93 -33.70 -27.61
C SER A 30 -7.87 -32.91 -26.69
N VAL A 31 -9.17 -33.01 -26.91
CA VAL A 31 -10.18 -32.37 -26.06
C VAL A 31 -9.99 -32.73 -24.58
N GLY A 32 -9.69 -34.02 -24.29
CA GLY A 32 -9.43 -34.50 -22.93
C GLY A 32 -8.19 -33.83 -22.30
N GLU A 33 -7.10 -33.70 -23.05
CA GLU A 33 -5.86 -33.01 -22.58
C GLU A 33 -6.09 -31.52 -22.36
N TRP A 34 -6.90 -30.86 -23.19
CA TRP A 34 -7.32 -29.46 -22.96
C TRP A 34 -8.12 -29.30 -21.67
N ILE A 35 -9.03 -30.24 -21.37
CA ILE A 35 -9.80 -30.25 -20.12
C ILE A 35 -8.86 -30.44 -18.93
N ILE A 36 -7.94 -31.41 -18.99
CA ILE A 36 -6.95 -31.64 -17.93
C ILE A 36 -6.06 -30.39 -17.73
N ALA A 37 -5.55 -29.83 -18.81
CA ALA A 37 -4.74 -28.59 -18.74
C ALA A 37 -5.53 -27.43 -18.10
N ALA A 38 -6.80 -27.26 -18.47
CA ALA A 38 -7.66 -26.24 -17.88
C ALA A 38 -7.88 -26.46 -16.37
N ILE A 39 -8.13 -27.71 -15.95
CA ILE A 39 -8.28 -28.09 -14.54
C ILE A 39 -6.98 -27.80 -13.77
N VAL A 40 -5.83 -28.22 -14.29
CA VAL A 40 -4.52 -27.97 -13.65
C VAL A 40 -4.22 -26.48 -13.55
N CYS A 41 -4.42 -25.72 -14.63
CA CYS A 41 -4.27 -24.26 -14.61
C CYS A 41 -5.19 -23.61 -13.58
N THR A 42 -6.46 -24.00 -13.55
CA THR A 42 -7.43 -23.46 -12.57
C THR A 42 -7.00 -23.80 -11.13
N ALA A 43 -6.55 -25.04 -10.89
CA ALA A 43 -6.03 -25.43 -9.59
C ALA A 43 -4.81 -24.61 -9.17
N LEU A 44 -3.85 -24.38 -10.06
CA LEU A 44 -2.68 -23.53 -9.80
C LEU A 44 -3.07 -22.08 -9.52
N LEU A 45 -4.00 -21.52 -10.30
CA LEU A 45 -4.48 -20.14 -10.11
C LEU A 45 -5.19 -19.95 -8.77
N CYS A 46 -5.94 -20.95 -8.30
CA CYS A 46 -6.72 -20.86 -7.07
C CYS A 46 -5.94 -21.30 -5.83
N LEU A 47 -5.17 -22.38 -5.91
CA LEU A 47 -4.51 -23.01 -4.76
C LEU A 47 -3.08 -22.48 -4.54
N GLY A 48 -2.39 -22.07 -5.60
CA GLY A 48 -1.00 -21.60 -5.51
C GLY A 48 -0.81 -20.51 -4.45
N PRO A 49 -1.57 -19.40 -4.50
CA PRO A 49 -1.44 -18.32 -3.50
C PRO A 49 -1.73 -18.78 -2.07
N ALA A 50 -2.72 -19.67 -1.90
CA ALA A 50 -3.12 -20.18 -0.58
C ALA A 50 -2.08 -21.12 0.02
N LEU A 51 -1.51 -22.02 -0.81
CA LEU A 51 -0.42 -22.91 -0.40
C LEU A 51 0.85 -22.14 -0.09
N TRP A 52 1.19 -21.17 -0.94
CA TRP A 52 2.35 -20.31 -0.72
C TRP A 52 2.31 -19.61 0.63
N GLY A 53 1.17 -19.03 0.97
CA GLY A 53 0.98 -18.38 2.26
C GLY A 53 1.17 -19.28 3.50
N ARG A 54 1.23 -20.62 3.31
CA ARG A 54 1.50 -21.60 4.39
C ARG A 54 2.96 -22.03 4.45
N ILE A 55 3.67 -22.04 3.30
CA ILE A 55 5.05 -22.54 3.21
C ILE A 55 6.09 -21.43 3.38
N GLU A 56 5.80 -20.22 2.90
CA GLU A 56 6.66 -19.08 3.11
C GLU A 56 6.60 -18.61 4.56
N LYS A 57 7.77 -18.42 5.18
CA LYS A 57 7.85 -17.96 6.55
C LYS A 57 7.35 -16.53 6.68
N PHE A 58 6.44 -16.29 7.61
CA PHE A 58 5.95 -14.98 7.99
C PHE A 58 5.73 -14.96 9.49
N ASP A 59 6.72 -14.47 10.20
CA ASP A 59 6.72 -14.36 11.66
C ASP A 59 7.10 -12.92 12.07
N PRO A 60 6.15 -11.99 11.92
CA PRO A 60 6.38 -10.60 12.30
C PRO A 60 6.47 -10.48 13.81
N GLY A 61 7.56 -9.87 14.28
CA GLY A 61 7.80 -9.55 15.69
C GLY A 61 6.91 -8.42 16.20
N ALA A 62 7.19 -8.00 17.45
CA ALA A 62 6.62 -6.77 17.99
C ALA A 62 7.01 -5.57 17.11
N ASP A 63 6.13 -4.55 17.07
CA ASP A 63 6.32 -3.33 16.27
C ASP A 63 6.55 -3.55 14.77
N TYR A 64 6.12 -4.71 14.24
CA TYR A 64 6.24 -5.00 12.82
C TYR A 64 5.51 -3.97 11.97
N ARG A 65 6.20 -3.49 10.95
CA ARG A 65 5.66 -2.71 9.83
C ARG A 65 6.13 -3.33 8.52
N LEU A 66 5.36 -3.14 7.46
CA LEU A 66 5.76 -3.65 6.15
C LEU A 66 7.11 -3.02 5.75
N PRO A 67 8.14 -3.81 5.35
CA PRO A 67 9.42 -3.26 4.92
C PRO A 67 9.26 -2.21 3.82
N TYR A 68 10.04 -1.13 3.86
CA TYR A 68 9.98 -0.03 2.90
C TYR A 68 10.06 -0.53 1.44
N THR A 69 11.00 -1.42 1.17
CA THR A 69 11.20 -2.01 -0.16
C THR A 69 10.03 -2.85 -0.65
N LEU A 70 9.17 -3.32 0.26
CA LEU A 70 7.98 -4.12 -0.01
C LEU A 70 6.69 -3.30 -0.01
N GLY A 71 6.75 -1.97 0.00
CA GLY A 71 5.57 -1.10 0.02
C GLY A 71 4.62 -1.27 -1.17
N ASN A 72 5.09 -1.86 -2.28
CA ASN A 72 4.29 -2.20 -3.46
C ASN A 72 3.77 -3.66 -3.45
N ASP A 73 4.08 -4.43 -2.42
CA ASP A 73 3.64 -5.81 -2.27
C ASP A 73 2.28 -5.89 -1.54
N TYR A 74 1.22 -5.69 -2.31
CA TYR A 74 -0.13 -5.66 -1.74
C TYR A 74 -0.63 -7.04 -1.30
N TRP A 75 -0.10 -8.14 -1.89
CA TRP A 75 -0.42 -9.49 -1.42
C TRP A 75 0.15 -9.74 -0.01
N LEU A 76 1.40 -9.34 0.23
CA LEU A 76 2.02 -9.39 1.55
C LEU A 76 1.30 -8.47 2.54
N TYR A 77 0.88 -7.28 2.11
CA TYR A 77 0.05 -6.39 2.94
C TYR A 77 -1.24 -7.08 3.41
N GLY A 78 -1.94 -7.77 2.49
CA GLY A 78 -3.14 -8.55 2.86
C GLY A 78 -2.83 -9.67 3.86
N ARG A 79 -1.67 -10.30 3.74
CA ARG A 79 -1.20 -11.31 4.70
C ARG A 79 -0.91 -10.69 6.08
N ASN A 80 -0.27 -9.52 6.09
CA ASN A 80 -0.04 -8.74 7.32
C ASN A 80 -1.36 -8.31 7.97
N CYS A 81 -2.36 -7.86 7.20
CA CYS A 81 -3.68 -7.55 7.74
C CYS A 81 -4.32 -8.74 8.46
N ARG A 82 -4.29 -9.95 7.87
CA ARG A 82 -4.82 -11.17 8.51
C ARG A 82 -4.11 -11.47 9.81
N TRP A 83 -2.78 -11.43 9.81
CA TRP A 83 -1.99 -11.65 11.00
C TRP A 83 -2.30 -10.61 12.08
N ALA A 84 -2.29 -9.31 11.75
CA ALA A 84 -2.60 -8.23 12.67
C ALA A 84 -4.02 -8.36 13.26
N CYS A 85 -5.02 -8.65 12.43
CA CYS A 85 -6.39 -8.89 12.88
C CYS A 85 -6.51 -10.09 13.85
N SER A 86 -5.63 -11.10 13.72
CA SER A 86 -5.65 -12.26 14.62
C SER A 86 -4.99 -12.00 15.97
N LYS A 87 -4.12 -11.01 16.07
CA LYS A 87 -3.28 -10.75 17.24
C LYS A 87 -3.68 -9.50 18.02
N TYR A 88 -4.19 -8.47 17.35
CA TYR A 88 -4.40 -7.14 17.91
C TYR A 88 -5.88 -6.75 17.87
N ASP A 89 -6.29 -5.96 18.86
CA ASP A 89 -7.67 -5.43 18.94
C ASP A 89 -7.82 -4.15 18.12
N THR A 90 -6.74 -3.39 17.96
CA THR A 90 -6.74 -2.08 17.33
C THR A 90 -5.69 -2.03 16.21
N LEU A 91 -6.10 -1.57 15.06
CA LEU A 91 -5.27 -1.43 13.86
C LEU A 91 -5.04 0.05 13.58
N VAL A 92 -3.77 0.43 13.41
CA VAL A 92 -3.37 1.82 13.07
C VAL A 92 -3.03 1.87 11.60
N VAL A 93 -3.86 2.58 10.83
CA VAL A 93 -3.84 2.62 9.37
C VAL A 93 -3.55 4.04 8.89
N GLY A 94 -2.67 4.18 7.92
CA GLY A 94 -2.33 5.48 7.35
C GLY A 94 -1.21 5.41 6.33
N ASP A 95 -0.62 6.56 6.07
CA ASP A 95 0.50 6.73 5.14
C ASP A 95 1.87 6.57 5.84
N SER A 96 2.88 7.20 5.29
CA SER A 96 4.25 7.26 5.82
C SER A 96 4.35 7.74 7.27
N VAL A 97 3.40 8.55 7.74
CA VAL A 97 3.34 9.00 9.12
C VAL A 97 3.03 7.83 10.06
N ILE A 98 2.06 6.98 9.71
CA ILE A 98 1.76 5.78 10.51
C ILE A 98 2.84 4.72 10.34
N TRP A 99 3.33 4.55 9.11
CA TRP A 99 4.45 3.65 8.84
C TRP A 99 5.69 4.02 9.70
N GLY A 100 5.90 5.31 9.96
CA GLY A 100 7.02 5.84 10.75
C GLY A 100 8.24 6.13 9.88
N HIS A 101 8.06 6.89 8.79
CA HIS A 101 9.17 7.36 7.98
C HIS A 101 10.14 8.20 8.82
N TYR A 102 11.43 8.00 8.67
CA TYR A 102 12.55 8.58 9.42
C TYR A 102 12.78 8.05 10.85
N VAL A 103 11.97 7.12 11.35
CA VAL A 103 12.18 6.53 12.67
C VAL A 103 12.29 5.01 12.59
N SER A 104 12.92 4.39 13.58
CA SER A 104 12.94 2.94 13.73
C SER A 104 11.56 2.39 14.10
N ALA A 105 11.36 1.09 13.98
CA ALA A 105 10.07 0.45 14.25
C ALA A 105 9.62 0.66 15.71
N ASP A 106 10.55 0.68 16.64
CA ASP A 106 10.36 0.94 18.08
C ASP A 106 10.20 2.44 18.45
N ASN A 107 10.09 3.31 17.46
CA ASN A 107 9.84 4.75 17.61
C ASN A 107 8.63 5.24 16.80
N THR A 108 7.79 4.31 16.34
CA THR A 108 6.56 4.63 15.62
C THR A 108 5.40 5.00 16.56
N LEU A 109 4.33 5.56 16.00
CA LEU A 109 3.13 5.86 16.78
C LEU A 109 2.55 4.61 17.45
N SER A 110 2.46 3.48 16.71
CA SER A 110 1.92 2.22 17.24
C SER A 110 2.74 1.67 18.40
N HIS A 111 4.06 1.77 18.34
CA HIS A 111 4.94 1.41 19.45
C HIS A 111 4.62 2.22 20.71
N TYR A 112 4.59 3.54 20.62
CA TYR A 112 4.30 4.38 21.79
C TYR A 112 2.85 4.24 22.29
N LEU A 113 1.89 3.91 21.43
CA LEU A 113 0.54 3.57 21.86
C LEU A 113 0.53 2.26 22.67
N ASN A 114 1.29 1.24 22.24
CA ASN A 114 1.47 0.01 22.99
C ASN A 114 2.17 0.24 24.34
N GLN A 115 3.22 1.06 24.34
CA GLN A 115 3.93 1.44 25.56
C GLN A 115 3.02 2.15 26.57
N ASN A 116 2.22 3.11 26.11
CA ASN A 116 1.26 3.83 26.97
C ASN A 116 0.11 2.93 27.46
N ALA A 117 -0.28 1.92 26.67
CA ALA A 117 -1.27 0.92 27.07
C ALA A 117 -0.71 -0.16 28.00
N ALA A 118 0.62 -0.24 28.15
CA ALA A 118 1.34 -1.31 28.84
C ALA A 118 0.99 -2.73 28.32
N GLN A 119 0.63 -2.84 27.05
CA GLN A 119 0.28 -4.09 26.37
C GLN A 119 0.27 -3.92 24.85
N ASP A 120 0.50 -5.00 24.12
CA ASP A 120 0.48 -5.04 22.65
C ASP A 120 -0.97 -5.08 22.14
N ARG A 121 -1.57 -3.92 21.94
CA ARG A 121 -2.95 -3.76 21.41
C ARG A 121 -3.01 -3.16 20.02
N PHE A 122 -1.99 -2.41 19.61
CA PHE A 122 -1.99 -1.58 18.42
C PHE A 122 -1.03 -2.14 17.37
N ALA A 123 -1.54 -2.56 16.22
CA ALA A 123 -0.73 -3.00 15.09
C ALA A 123 -0.49 -1.87 14.09
N ASN A 124 0.74 -1.74 13.59
CA ASN A 124 1.08 -0.82 12.51
C ASN A 124 0.70 -1.40 11.15
N LEU A 125 -0.30 -0.82 10.51
CA LEU A 125 -0.70 -1.11 9.13
C LEU A 125 -0.53 0.11 8.21
N GLY A 126 0.34 1.03 8.59
CA GLY A 126 0.78 2.13 7.73
C GLY A 126 1.64 1.61 6.58
N VAL A 127 1.62 2.33 5.47
CA VAL A 127 2.50 2.06 4.31
C VAL A 127 3.06 3.37 3.78
N ASP A 128 4.36 3.39 3.53
CA ASP A 128 5.03 4.59 3.04
C ASP A 128 4.51 5.03 1.66
N GLY A 129 4.42 6.36 1.47
CA GLY A 129 4.00 6.97 0.21
C GLY A 129 2.52 6.83 -0.16
N PHE A 130 1.67 6.35 0.74
CA PHE A 130 0.24 6.16 0.48
C PHE A 130 -0.54 7.46 0.64
N HIS A 131 -1.18 7.90 -0.43
CA HIS A 131 -2.17 8.96 -0.41
C HIS A 131 -3.59 8.39 -0.22
N PRO A 132 -4.59 9.17 0.23
CA PRO A 132 -5.91 8.66 0.59
C PRO A 132 -6.62 7.82 -0.48
N ALA A 133 -6.48 8.18 -1.77
CA ALA A 133 -7.08 7.40 -2.85
C ALA A 133 -6.43 6.00 -2.99
N ALA A 134 -5.11 5.90 -2.79
CA ALA A 134 -4.40 4.62 -2.82
C ALA A 134 -4.71 3.79 -1.55
N LEU A 135 -4.74 4.43 -0.38
CA LEU A 135 -5.11 3.80 0.89
C LEU A 135 -6.52 3.18 0.82
N GLY A 136 -7.49 3.93 0.27
CA GLY A 136 -8.83 3.42 0.07
C GLY A 136 -8.88 2.18 -0.83
N GLY A 137 -8.06 2.16 -1.90
CA GLY A 137 -7.91 0.99 -2.77
C GLY A 137 -7.22 -0.18 -2.06
N LEU A 138 -6.15 0.07 -1.31
CA LEU A 138 -5.45 -0.95 -0.54
C LEU A 138 -6.39 -1.67 0.42
N LEU A 139 -7.12 -0.91 1.24
CA LEU A 139 -8.07 -1.47 2.20
C LEU A 139 -9.24 -2.18 1.52
N ARG A 140 -9.71 -1.67 0.39
CA ARG A 140 -10.80 -2.29 -0.37
C ARG A 140 -10.43 -3.65 -0.92
N TYR A 141 -9.26 -3.79 -1.54
CA TYR A 141 -8.87 -4.97 -2.31
C TYR A 141 -8.00 -5.95 -1.54
N TYR A 142 -7.21 -5.47 -0.57
CA TYR A 142 -6.25 -6.30 0.16
C TYR A 142 -6.44 -6.30 1.68
N GLY A 143 -7.13 -5.30 2.23
CA GLY A 143 -7.49 -5.21 3.66
C GLY A 143 -8.87 -5.79 3.98
N GLY A 144 -9.32 -6.84 3.27
CA GLY A 144 -10.66 -7.43 3.46
C GLY A 144 -10.88 -8.02 4.85
N ASP A 145 -9.83 -8.52 5.47
CA ASP A 145 -9.85 -9.11 6.81
C ASP A 145 -10.04 -8.08 7.94
N ILE A 146 -9.87 -6.79 7.66
CA ILE A 146 -10.15 -5.72 8.62
C ILE A 146 -11.65 -5.57 8.80
N SER A 147 -12.19 -6.30 9.76
CA SER A 147 -13.63 -6.36 10.07
C SER A 147 -13.84 -6.61 11.57
N GLY A 148 -14.79 -5.88 12.18
CA GLY A 148 -15.11 -6.02 13.61
C GLY A 148 -13.97 -5.58 14.55
N LYS A 149 -13.10 -4.68 14.09
CA LYS A 149 -11.93 -4.19 14.83
C LYS A 149 -12.07 -2.71 15.21
N ASN A 150 -11.26 -2.27 16.17
CA ASN A 150 -10.99 -0.85 16.34
C ASN A 150 -9.98 -0.43 15.27
N VAL A 151 -10.27 0.61 14.51
CA VAL A 151 -9.40 1.13 13.46
C VAL A 151 -9.13 2.60 13.70
N ILE A 152 -7.87 2.92 13.98
CA ILE A 152 -7.36 4.29 13.96
C ILE A 152 -6.90 4.56 12.55
N ILE A 153 -7.55 5.49 11.84
CA ILE A 153 -7.14 5.89 10.50
C ILE A 153 -6.64 7.33 10.52
N GLN A 154 -5.43 7.53 10.01
CA GLN A 154 -4.79 8.84 9.94
C GLN A 154 -5.15 9.54 8.63
N PHE A 155 -5.50 10.81 8.72
CA PHE A 155 -5.62 11.72 7.58
C PHE A 155 -4.47 12.73 7.60
N ASN A 156 -3.61 12.66 6.60
CA ASN A 156 -2.52 13.59 6.42
C ASN A 156 -2.98 14.77 5.54
N PRO A 157 -3.10 15.99 6.10
CA PRO A 157 -3.51 17.18 5.34
C PRO A 157 -2.58 17.51 4.17
N LEU A 158 -1.32 17.05 4.20
CA LEU A 158 -0.34 17.26 3.12
C LEU A 158 -0.89 16.85 1.74
N TRP A 159 -1.75 15.84 1.69
CA TRP A 159 -2.37 15.38 0.44
C TRP A 159 -3.37 16.36 -0.17
N MET A 160 -3.71 17.45 0.53
CA MET A 160 -4.52 18.56 0.03
C MET A 160 -3.71 19.85 -0.17
N SER A 161 -2.38 19.81 -0.02
CA SER A 161 -1.52 21.00 -0.06
C SER A 161 -1.34 21.61 -1.45
N SER A 162 -1.80 20.96 -2.50
CA SER A 162 -1.82 21.46 -3.88
C SER A 162 -2.73 20.62 -4.77
N ALA A 163 -3.15 21.15 -5.90
CA ALA A 163 -3.88 20.39 -6.93
C ALA A 163 -3.11 19.15 -7.41
N LYS A 164 -1.77 19.19 -7.34
CA LYS A 164 -0.92 18.05 -7.69
C LYS A 164 -1.01 16.94 -6.63
N HIS A 165 -0.84 17.25 -5.35
CA HIS A 165 -0.96 16.29 -4.26
C HIS A 165 -2.40 15.75 -4.14
N ASP A 166 -3.39 16.58 -4.46
CA ASP A 166 -4.80 16.18 -4.50
C ASP A 166 -5.20 15.43 -5.78
N LEU A 167 -4.26 15.13 -6.68
CA LEU A 167 -4.47 14.41 -7.95
C LEU A 167 -5.42 15.10 -8.96
N GLN A 168 -5.67 16.40 -8.81
CA GLN A 168 -6.60 17.18 -9.65
C GLN A 168 -5.93 17.86 -10.85
N THR A 169 -4.62 17.89 -10.94
CA THR A 169 -3.93 18.48 -12.09
C THR A 169 -4.25 17.72 -13.37
N GLU A 170 -4.51 18.45 -14.46
CA GLU A 170 -4.72 17.86 -15.79
C GLU A 170 -3.41 17.37 -16.45
N LYS A 171 -2.27 17.91 -16.02
CA LYS A 171 -0.97 17.46 -16.48
C LYS A 171 -0.68 16.08 -15.91
N GLU A 172 -0.33 15.14 -16.78
CA GLU A 172 0.12 13.82 -16.38
C GLU A 172 1.37 13.92 -15.49
N PHE A 173 1.36 13.16 -14.40
CA PHE A 173 2.56 12.90 -13.62
C PHE A 173 2.50 11.52 -12.98
N ARG A 174 3.68 10.98 -12.67
CA ARG A 174 3.77 9.71 -11.94
C ARG A 174 3.51 10.00 -10.45
N PHE A 175 2.55 9.28 -9.89
CA PHE A 175 2.26 9.27 -8.47
C PHE A 175 2.35 7.85 -7.92
N ASN A 176 2.48 7.73 -6.60
CA ASN A 176 2.65 6.44 -5.95
C ASN A 176 1.39 5.58 -6.05
N HIS A 177 1.57 4.27 -6.13
CA HIS A 177 0.52 3.25 -6.06
C HIS A 177 -0.63 3.41 -7.08
N PRO A 178 -0.35 3.69 -8.37
CA PRO A 178 -1.38 3.93 -9.37
C PRO A 178 -2.30 2.74 -9.61
N LYS A 179 -1.84 1.52 -9.31
CA LYS A 179 -2.66 0.31 -9.41
C LYS A 179 -3.81 0.26 -8.39
N LEU A 180 -3.76 1.01 -7.30
CA LEU A 180 -4.77 0.99 -6.24
C LEU A 180 -5.89 2.02 -6.45
N VAL A 181 -5.62 3.11 -7.17
CA VAL A 181 -6.65 4.12 -7.43
C VAL A 181 -7.68 3.61 -8.45
N PRO A 182 -8.88 4.21 -8.53
CA PRO A 182 -9.87 3.86 -9.54
C PRO A 182 -9.28 3.88 -10.95
N GLN A 183 -9.40 2.77 -11.69
CA GLN A 183 -8.82 2.64 -13.02
C GLN A 183 -9.69 3.29 -14.10
N PHE A 184 -11.01 3.29 -13.91
CA PHE A 184 -11.96 3.80 -14.89
C PHE A 184 -12.85 4.89 -14.30
N PHE A 185 -13.54 4.61 -13.20
CA PHE A 185 -14.48 5.53 -12.56
C PHE A 185 -14.33 5.49 -11.02
N PRO A 186 -14.32 6.65 -10.33
CA PRO A 186 -14.26 8.00 -10.91
C PRO A 186 -12.91 8.27 -11.59
N ARG A 187 -12.90 9.15 -12.61
CA ARG A 187 -11.67 9.52 -13.32
C ARG A 187 -10.77 10.37 -12.41
N ILE A 188 -9.49 10.05 -12.42
CA ILE A 188 -8.43 10.87 -11.80
C ILE A 188 -7.76 11.66 -12.94
N PRO A 189 -7.80 13.01 -12.92
CA PRO A 189 -7.36 13.84 -14.04
C PRO A 189 -5.92 13.60 -14.48
N CYS A 190 -4.98 13.51 -13.52
CA CYS A 190 -3.55 13.30 -13.80
C CYS A 190 -3.17 11.88 -14.23
N TYR A 191 -4.07 10.90 -14.08
CA TYR A 191 -3.78 9.50 -14.40
C TYR A 191 -4.07 9.21 -15.87
N LYS A 192 -3.03 9.10 -16.71
CA LYS A 192 -3.13 8.98 -18.18
C LYS A 192 -2.67 7.63 -18.74
N ASP A 193 -2.54 6.60 -17.91
CA ASP A 193 -2.12 5.27 -18.37
C ASP A 193 -3.01 4.69 -19.47
N SER A 194 -2.42 3.79 -20.30
CA SER A 194 -3.13 3.10 -21.38
C SER A 194 -4.25 2.20 -20.84
N PHE A 195 -5.26 1.94 -21.69
CA PHE A 195 -6.35 1.02 -21.35
C PHE A 195 -5.85 -0.36 -20.91
N SER A 196 -4.85 -0.90 -21.61
CA SER A 196 -4.26 -2.21 -21.29
C SER A 196 -3.67 -2.25 -19.87
N LYS A 197 -2.88 -1.24 -19.48
CA LYS A 197 -2.31 -1.15 -18.14
C LYS A 197 -3.39 -1.04 -17.05
N ARG A 198 -4.41 -0.21 -17.29
CA ARG A 198 -5.55 -0.04 -16.38
C ARG A 198 -6.35 -1.32 -16.23
N PHE A 199 -6.59 -2.03 -17.35
CA PHE A 199 -7.28 -3.30 -17.34
C PHE A 199 -6.49 -4.36 -16.57
N SER A 200 -5.17 -4.46 -16.82
CA SER A 200 -4.28 -5.36 -16.06
C SER A 200 -4.31 -5.07 -14.56
N ALA A 201 -4.25 -3.79 -14.17
CA ALA A 201 -4.36 -3.40 -12.76
C ALA A 201 -5.71 -3.79 -12.15
N ALA A 202 -6.81 -3.68 -12.91
CA ALA A 202 -8.13 -4.12 -12.46
C ALA A 202 -8.19 -5.64 -12.27
N VAL A 203 -7.66 -6.42 -13.22
CA VAL A 203 -7.61 -7.89 -13.13
C VAL A 203 -6.75 -8.35 -11.94
N GLU A 204 -5.59 -7.73 -11.73
CA GLU A 204 -4.69 -8.06 -10.60
C GLU A 204 -5.39 -7.95 -9.24
N ARG A 205 -6.30 -7.00 -9.06
CA ARG A 205 -7.04 -6.79 -7.81
C ARG A 205 -8.03 -7.89 -7.48
N TYR A 206 -8.60 -8.54 -8.50
CA TYR A 206 -9.68 -9.52 -8.32
C TYR A 206 -9.23 -10.96 -8.47
N VAL A 207 -8.05 -11.20 -9.02
CA VAL A 207 -7.49 -12.54 -9.22
C VAL A 207 -6.27 -12.72 -8.31
N PRO A 208 -6.39 -13.44 -7.18
CA PRO A 208 -5.33 -13.58 -6.17
C PRO A 208 -3.99 -14.07 -6.72
N PHE A 209 -4.02 -14.87 -7.79
CA PHE A 209 -2.82 -15.39 -8.46
C PHE A 209 -1.90 -14.25 -8.94
N PHE A 210 -2.42 -13.19 -9.54
CA PHE A 210 -1.59 -12.10 -10.05
C PHE A 210 -0.97 -11.27 -8.93
N GLY A 211 -1.71 -11.07 -7.83
CA GLY A 211 -1.14 -10.45 -6.64
C GLY A 211 0.01 -11.28 -6.06
N TRP A 212 -0.18 -12.60 -5.97
CA TRP A 212 0.86 -13.53 -5.53
C TRP A 212 2.05 -13.57 -6.51
N ALA A 213 1.83 -13.62 -7.81
CA ALA A 213 2.90 -13.56 -8.80
C ALA A 213 3.69 -12.24 -8.71
N SER A 214 3.02 -11.11 -8.43
CA SER A 214 3.67 -9.84 -8.16
C SER A 214 4.51 -9.88 -6.87
N HIS A 215 4.00 -10.53 -5.82
CA HIS A 215 4.74 -10.79 -4.58
C HIS A 215 6.05 -11.58 -4.84
N LEU A 216 5.98 -12.68 -5.57
CA LEU A 216 7.19 -13.45 -5.92
C LEU A 216 8.22 -12.60 -6.64
N ARG A 217 7.77 -11.80 -7.61
CA ARG A 217 8.65 -10.91 -8.36
C ARG A 217 9.30 -9.86 -7.45
N ILE A 218 8.55 -9.25 -6.54
CA ILE A 218 9.06 -8.20 -5.64
C ILE A 218 10.04 -8.78 -4.64
N VAL A 219 9.71 -9.92 -4.03
CA VAL A 219 10.48 -10.49 -2.93
C VAL A 219 11.73 -11.23 -3.42
N TYR A 220 11.62 -12.00 -4.51
CA TYR A 220 12.67 -12.95 -4.92
C TYR A 220 13.41 -12.56 -6.20
N PHE A 221 12.83 -11.65 -7.00
CA PHE A 221 13.37 -11.29 -8.32
C PHE A 221 13.57 -9.78 -8.48
N GLU A 222 13.92 -9.07 -7.40
CA GLU A 222 14.31 -7.65 -7.41
C GLU A 222 13.29 -6.72 -8.07
N ASN A 223 12.02 -7.14 -8.06
CA ASN A 223 10.90 -6.46 -8.73
C ASN A 223 11.04 -6.33 -10.26
N ILE A 224 11.85 -7.17 -10.90
CA ILE A 224 11.95 -7.29 -12.36
C ILE A 224 11.27 -8.58 -12.84
N ASP A 225 10.93 -8.65 -14.12
CA ASP A 225 10.33 -9.85 -14.70
C ASP A 225 11.34 -10.99 -14.75
N LEU A 226 10.87 -12.23 -14.53
CA LEU A 226 11.72 -13.42 -14.47
C LEU A 226 12.63 -13.57 -15.71
N SER A 227 12.16 -13.21 -16.89
CA SER A 227 12.95 -13.22 -18.12
C SER A 227 14.13 -12.26 -18.06
N ASN A 228 13.91 -11.03 -17.58
CA ASN A 228 14.94 -10.03 -17.42
C ASN A 228 15.90 -10.41 -16.29
N TRP A 229 15.36 -10.89 -15.16
CA TRP A 229 16.16 -11.37 -14.05
C TRP A 229 17.13 -12.49 -14.48
N THR A 230 16.67 -13.46 -15.28
CA THR A 230 17.52 -14.55 -15.81
C THR A 230 18.60 -14.01 -16.75
N LEU A 231 18.35 -12.94 -17.50
CA LEU A 231 19.34 -12.29 -18.34
C LEU A 231 20.40 -11.55 -17.51
N GLU A 232 20.01 -10.95 -16.41
CA GLU A 232 20.91 -10.24 -15.48
C GLU A 232 21.70 -11.21 -14.59
N HIS A 233 21.14 -12.43 -14.33
CA HIS A 233 21.74 -13.48 -13.51
C HIS A 233 21.96 -14.78 -14.31
N PRO A 234 22.79 -14.77 -15.38
CA PRO A 234 22.86 -15.88 -16.33
C PRO A 234 23.42 -17.20 -15.76
N TYR A 235 24.05 -17.13 -14.59
CA TYR A 235 24.66 -18.31 -13.93
C TYR A 235 23.87 -18.74 -12.68
N GLU A 236 22.75 -18.10 -12.38
CA GLU A 236 21.93 -18.43 -11.21
C GLU A 236 20.69 -19.22 -11.59
N ASN A 237 20.31 -20.16 -10.73
CA ASN A 237 19.06 -20.90 -10.92
C ASN A 237 17.89 -20.07 -10.28
N PRO A 238 16.87 -19.67 -11.05
CA PRO A 238 15.73 -18.96 -10.49
C PRO A 238 15.03 -19.68 -9.32
N LEU A 239 15.04 -21.02 -9.31
CA LEU A 239 14.49 -21.78 -8.18
C LEU A 239 15.33 -21.62 -6.90
N GLY A 240 16.64 -21.37 -7.04
CA GLY A 240 17.52 -21.09 -5.91
C GLY A 240 17.33 -19.70 -5.31
N ALA A 241 16.83 -18.75 -6.08
CA ALA A 241 16.51 -17.41 -5.60
C ALA A 241 15.30 -17.42 -4.62
N VAL A 242 14.44 -18.42 -4.72
CA VAL A 242 13.23 -18.56 -3.89
C VAL A 242 13.59 -19.21 -2.55
N THR A 243 13.96 -18.38 -1.57
CA THR A 243 14.42 -18.83 -0.23
C THR A 243 13.28 -19.18 0.73
N LEU A 244 12.02 -18.84 0.41
CA LEU A 244 10.86 -18.93 1.30
C LEU A 244 10.99 -18.10 2.58
N GLU A 245 11.85 -17.11 2.57
CA GLU A 245 12.07 -16.14 3.64
C GLU A 245 11.89 -14.72 3.09
N LEU A 246 11.19 -13.89 3.83
CA LEU A 246 11.06 -12.48 3.47
C LEU A 246 12.40 -11.76 3.71
N PRO A 247 12.75 -10.76 2.87
CA PRO A 247 13.95 -9.99 3.10
C PRO A 247 13.86 -9.26 4.44
N ILE A 248 14.99 -9.22 5.15
CA ILE A 248 15.12 -8.43 6.38
C ILE A 248 14.97 -6.96 6.01
N SER A 249 14.13 -6.25 6.75
CA SER A 249 13.98 -4.81 6.58
C SER A 249 15.31 -4.11 6.91
N ARG A 250 15.74 -3.22 6.00
CA ARG A 250 16.85 -2.27 6.25
C ARG A 250 16.31 -0.87 6.49
N ASP A 251 15.16 -0.76 7.13
CA ASP A 251 14.48 0.51 7.36
C ASP A 251 15.29 1.44 8.29
N ASP A 252 16.28 0.90 8.99
CA ASP A 252 17.21 1.68 9.82
C ASP A 252 18.04 2.68 9.00
N ASP A 253 18.30 2.38 7.72
CA ASP A 253 18.98 3.28 6.80
C ASP A 253 18.15 4.56 6.50
N LEU A 254 16.85 4.55 6.81
CA LEU A 254 15.95 5.68 6.63
C LEU A 254 15.84 6.57 7.86
N GLN A 255 16.49 6.22 8.98
CA GLN A 255 16.43 6.98 10.23
C GLN A 255 17.12 8.34 10.08
N GLU A 256 16.42 9.37 10.47
CA GLU A 256 16.95 10.73 10.50
C GLU A 256 16.47 11.46 11.76
N ASN A 257 17.40 11.76 12.67
CA ASN A 257 17.12 12.47 13.92
C ASN A 257 17.38 13.98 13.83
N VAL A 258 17.21 14.56 12.63
CA VAL A 258 17.49 15.97 12.36
C VAL A 258 16.18 16.67 12.02
N SER A 259 15.88 17.77 12.72
CA SER A 259 14.67 18.56 12.50
C SER A 259 14.69 19.30 11.15
N TRP A 260 13.51 19.72 10.69
CA TRP A 260 13.36 20.47 9.45
C TRP A 260 14.12 21.83 9.49
N THR A 261 14.21 22.46 10.66
CA THR A 261 14.94 23.72 10.86
C THR A 261 16.45 23.52 10.77
N GLU A 262 16.97 22.44 11.36
CA GLU A 262 18.39 22.08 11.25
C GLU A 262 18.79 21.73 9.82
N LYS A 263 17.86 21.19 9.02
CA LYS A 263 18.07 20.98 7.58
C LYS A 263 17.95 22.24 6.74
N GLY A 264 17.63 23.36 7.35
CA GLY A 264 17.46 24.63 6.64
C GLY A 264 16.25 24.68 5.71
N ILE A 265 15.23 23.84 5.98
CA ILE A 265 13.97 23.86 5.22
C ILE A 265 13.24 25.15 5.59
N SER A 266 12.81 25.92 4.59
CA SER A 266 12.09 27.19 4.80
C SER A 266 10.59 26.97 4.90
N GLN A 267 9.89 28.00 5.45
CA GLN A 267 8.42 28.04 5.40
C GLN A 267 7.92 28.09 3.96
N GLU A 268 6.80 27.39 3.74
CA GLU A 268 6.19 27.25 2.42
C GLU A 268 4.79 27.88 2.35
N ASP A 269 4.40 28.26 1.15
CA ASP A 269 3.07 28.75 0.82
C ASP A 269 2.32 27.68 0.04
N PHE A 270 1.61 26.81 0.75
CA PHE A 270 0.82 25.74 0.15
C PHE A 270 -0.47 26.28 -0.48
N GLN A 271 -0.78 25.75 -1.66
CA GLN A 271 -2.03 26.05 -2.39
C GLN A 271 -3.12 25.05 -2.01
N TRP A 272 -3.65 25.20 -0.80
CA TRP A 272 -4.61 24.25 -0.23
C TRP A 272 -5.85 24.07 -1.08
N VAL A 273 -6.25 22.81 -1.28
CA VAL A 273 -7.50 22.44 -1.94
C VAL A 273 -8.61 22.36 -0.89
N GLU A 274 -9.74 23.03 -1.14
CA GLU A 274 -10.88 23.01 -0.23
C GLU A 274 -11.48 21.60 -0.10
N PRO A 275 -11.90 21.16 1.11
CA PRO A 275 -12.44 19.80 1.31
C PRO A 275 -13.63 19.45 0.41
N ALA A 276 -14.46 20.43 0.07
CA ALA A 276 -15.60 20.22 -0.82
C ALA A 276 -15.19 19.80 -2.24
N GLN A 277 -14.01 20.24 -2.69
CA GLN A 277 -13.49 19.98 -4.03
C GLN A 277 -12.42 18.87 -4.05
N SER A 278 -11.82 18.56 -2.90
CA SER A 278 -10.69 17.62 -2.82
C SER A 278 -11.05 16.20 -3.20
N LEU A 279 -10.26 15.62 -4.13
CA LEU A 279 -10.31 14.21 -4.47
C LEU A 279 -9.81 13.34 -3.32
N GLN A 280 -8.71 13.73 -2.70
CA GLN A 280 -8.11 12.97 -1.61
C GLN A 280 -9.04 12.91 -0.40
N TRP A 281 -9.65 14.03 -0.01
CA TRP A 281 -10.63 14.05 1.07
C TRP A 281 -11.88 13.22 0.72
N ARG A 282 -12.36 13.25 -0.51
CA ARG A 282 -13.45 12.40 -0.98
C ARG A 282 -13.14 10.92 -0.84
N PHE A 283 -11.95 10.49 -1.27
CA PHE A 283 -11.53 9.09 -1.13
C PHE A 283 -11.33 8.69 0.33
N PHE A 284 -10.83 9.59 1.16
CA PHE A 284 -10.72 9.33 2.60
C PHE A 284 -12.08 9.10 3.25
N ARG A 285 -13.08 9.92 2.94
CA ARG A 285 -14.46 9.71 3.41
C ARG A 285 -15.00 8.34 2.98
N GLN A 286 -14.82 7.97 1.72
CA GLN A 286 -15.23 6.64 1.22
C GLN A 286 -14.51 5.50 1.94
N THR A 287 -13.29 5.72 2.40
CA THR A 287 -12.55 4.75 3.19
C THR A 287 -13.13 4.60 4.59
N ILE A 288 -13.55 5.70 5.24
CA ILE A 288 -14.29 5.66 6.50
C ILE A 288 -15.57 4.85 6.34
N ASP A 289 -16.35 5.12 5.30
CA ASP A 289 -17.60 4.42 5.02
C ASP A 289 -17.37 2.92 4.78
N LEU A 290 -16.32 2.56 4.04
CA LEU A 290 -15.90 1.17 3.81
C LEU A 290 -15.58 0.46 5.12
N LEU A 291 -14.81 1.09 6.00
CA LEU A 291 -14.41 0.51 7.29
C LEU A 291 -15.63 0.35 8.21
N LYS A 292 -16.53 1.35 8.29
CA LYS A 292 -17.78 1.27 9.05
C LYS A 292 -18.70 0.17 8.51
N ALA A 293 -18.80 0.01 7.18
CA ALA A 293 -19.61 -1.05 6.56
C ALA A 293 -19.10 -2.47 6.87
N ARG A 294 -17.85 -2.61 7.33
CA ARG A 294 -17.25 -3.85 7.82
C ARG A 294 -17.33 -4.01 9.35
N ASN A 295 -18.26 -3.28 9.98
CA ASN A 295 -18.48 -3.30 11.43
C ASN A 295 -17.26 -2.90 12.28
N ASN A 296 -16.36 -2.08 11.75
CA ASN A 296 -15.25 -1.55 12.52
C ASN A 296 -15.68 -0.31 13.31
N THR A 297 -15.12 -0.16 14.51
CA THR A 297 -15.12 1.10 15.26
C THR A 297 -14.01 1.98 14.65
N VAL A 298 -14.39 3.09 14.01
CA VAL A 298 -13.45 3.96 13.31
C VAL A 298 -13.14 5.20 14.11
N PHE A 299 -11.87 5.47 14.36
CA PHE A 299 -11.36 6.70 14.96
C PHE A 299 -10.41 7.40 14.00
N VAL A 300 -10.64 8.68 13.73
CA VAL A 300 -9.81 9.47 12.79
C VAL A 300 -8.82 10.34 13.54
N VAL A 301 -7.54 10.25 13.18
CA VAL A 301 -6.51 11.20 13.59
C VAL A 301 -6.24 12.15 12.41
N VAL A 302 -6.49 13.45 12.59
CA VAL A 302 -6.21 14.47 11.57
C VAL A 302 -4.84 15.07 11.83
N GLY A 303 -3.89 14.79 11.00
CA GLY A 303 -2.47 15.13 11.18
C GLY A 303 -1.66 13.94 11.73
N PRO A 304 -0.51 14.20 12.37
CA PRO A 304 0.07 15.51 12.66
C PRO A 304 0.47 16.28 11.39
N PHE A 305 0.51 17.61 11.50
CA PHE A 305 1.00 18.47 10.45
C PHE A 305 1.85 19.58 11.08
N ASN A 306 2.99 19.89 10.46
CA ASN A 306 3.93 20.91 10.94
C ASN A 306 3.44 22.31 10.56
N GLU A 307 2.54 22.87 11.36
CA GLU A 307 1.98 24.21 11.12
C GLU A 307 3.04 25.33 11.17
N HIS A 308 4.22 25.07 11.80
CA HIS A 308 5.34 26.03 11.85
C HIS A 308 5.98 26.27 10.47
N MET A 309 5.80 25.34 9.53
CA MET A 309 6.27 25.50 8.15
C MET A 309 5.37 26.37 7.28
N LEU A 310 4.21 26.79 7.77
CA LEU A 310 3.25 27.55 6.98
C LEU A 310 3.54 29.04 7.03
N LYS A 311 3.57 29.69 5.86
CA LYS A 311 3.50 31.16 5.79
C LYS A 311 2.13 31.65 6.27
N PRO A 312 2.02 32.92 6.72
CA PRO A 312 0.79 33.42 7.38
C PRO A 312 -0.51 33.22 6.59
N ASP A 313 -0.50 33.43 5.28
CA ASP A 313 -1.72 33.27 4.46
C ASP A 313 -2.07 31.82 4.22
N SER A 314 -1.06 30.96 3.99
CA SER A 314 -1.24 29.52 3.92
C SER A 314 -1.75 28.95 5.25
N TYR A 315 -1.29 29.47 6.39
CA TYR A 315 -1.76 29.08 7.71
C TYR A 315 -3.26 29.39 7.92
N LYS A 316 -3.74 30.58 7.53
CA LYS A 316 -5.17 30.93 7.62
C LYS A 316 -6.04 29.96 6.80
N THR A 317 -5.62 29.68 5.58
CA THR A 317 -6.34 28.76 4.69
C THR A 317 -6.34 27.33 5.25
N TYR A 318 -5.20 26.89 5.81
CA TYR A 318 -5.09 25.61 6.49
C TYR A 318 -6.04 25.49 7.68
N GLN A 319 -6.13 26.51 8.54
CA GLN A 319 -7.04 26.51 9.69
C GLN A 319 -8.52 26.44 9.27
N LYS A 320 -8.89 27.12 8.19
CA LYS A 320 -10.23 27.02 7.59
C LYS A 320 -10.51 25.58 7.14
N MET A 321 -9.59 25.01 6.35
CA MET A 321 -9.68 23.63 5.86
C MET A 321 -9.78 22.62 7.01
N LYS A 322 -8.95 22.76 8.04
CA LYS A 322 -8.95 21.92 9.24
C LYS A 322 -10.30 21.98 9.95
N SER A 323 -10.88 23.17 10.10
CA SER A 323 -12.20 23.36 10.70
C SER A 323 -13.32 22.71 9.87
N GLU A 324 -13.29 22.80 8.56
CA GLU A 324 -14.27 22.16 7.67
C GLU A 324 -14.21 20.63 7.76
N ILE A 325 -12.99 20.04 7.85
CA ILE A 325 -12.79 18.61 8.08
C ILE A 325 -13.38 18.18 9.42
N GLN A 326 -13.11 18.94 10.49
CA GLN A 326 -13.67 18.67 11.82
C GLN A 326 -15.21 18.73 11.81
N MET A 327 -15.80 19.77 11.21
CA MET A 327 -17.25 19.88 11.10
C MET A 327 -17.86 18.71 10.32
N TRP A 328 -17.20 18.22 9.29
CA TRP A 328 -17.67 17.05 8.55
C TRP A 328 -17.64 15.79 9.43
N LEU A 329 -16.55 15.54 10.16
CA LEU A 329 -16.42 14.39 11.06
C LEU A 329 -17.49 14.41 12.15
N GLN A 330 -17.75 15.58 12.76
CA GLN A 330 -18.80 15.76 13.76
C GLN A 330 -20.19 15.45 13.19
N ARG A 331 -20.54 16.05 12.04
CA ARG A 331 -21.87 15.87 11.41
C ARG A 331 -22.13 14.42 10.99
N ASN A 332 -21.08 13.64 10.72
CA ASN A 332 -21.19 12.24 10.30
C ASN A 332 -20.95 11.24 11.46
N ASN A 333 -20.96 11.74 12.71
CA ASN A 333 -20.75 10.92 13.91
C ASN A 333 -19.50 10.01 13.78
N VAL A 334 -18.39 10.59 13.35
CA VAL A 334 -17.08 9.93 13.29
C VAL A 334 -16.27 10.39 14.48
N ALA A 335 -15.85 9.48 15.34
CA ALA A 335 -14.95 9.80 16.45
C ALA A 335 -13.58 10.25 15.89
N TYR A 336 -13.02 11.32 16.43
CA TYR A 336 -11.76 11.85 15.92
C TYR A 336 -10.95 12.62 16.98
N CYS A 337 -9.69 12.83 16.66
CA CYS A 337 -8.80 13.77 17.33
C CYS A 337 -8.07 14.62 16.29
N VAL A 338 -7.96 15.91 16.57
CA VAL A 338 -6.99 16.80 15.94
C VAL A 338 -5.95 17.12 17.02
N PRO A 339 -4.81 16.42 17.03
CA PRO A 339 -3.83 16.60 18.09
C PRO A 339 -3.31 18.05 18.13
N PRO A 340 -2.97 18.59 19.29
CA PRO A 340 -2.19 19.83 19.39
C PRO A 340 -0.91 19.75 18.55
N VAL A 341 -0.53 20.87 17.96
CA VAL A 341 0.71 20.95 17.15
C VAL A 341 1.90 20.61 18.03
N LEU A 342 2.76 19.72 17.55
CA LEU A 342 4.00 19.38 18.24
C LEU A 342 4.99 20.56 18.19
N PRO A 343 5.94 20.64 19.12
CA PRO A 343 7.07 21.58 19.02
C PRO A 343 7.77 21.50 17.66
N SER A 344 8.25 22.63 17.18
CA SER A 344 8.82 22.78 15.83
C SER A 344 9.98 21.85 15.57
N ASP A 345 10.84 21.64 16.55
CA ASP A 345 12.03 20.79 16.50
C ASP A 345 11.72 19.29 16.51
N LEU A 346 10.48 18.91 16.77
CA LEU A 346 10.02 17.51 16.75
C LEU A 346 9.49 17.05 15.38
N TYR A 347 9.59 17.87 14.35
CA TYR A 347 9.25 17.50 12.98
C TYR A 347 10.49 17.39 12.10
N ARG A 348 10.52 16.36 11.26
CA ARG A 348 11.52 16.17 10.22
C ARG A 348 11.22 17.00 8.95
N ASP A 349 9.94 17.16 8.65
CA ASP A 349 9.40 17.90 7.50
C ASP A 349 7.95 18.37 7.78
N ALA A 350 7.14 18.53 6.73
CA ALA A 350 5.77 19.02 6.84
C ALA A 350 4.81 18.09 7.59
N SER A 351 5.07 16.80 7.69
CA SER A 351 4.11 15.85 8.26
C SER A 351 4.73 14.74 9.12
N HIS A 352 6.04 14.54 9.07
CA HIS A 352 6.68 13.45 9.78
C HIS A 352 7.28 13.90 11.11
N PRO A 353 6.74 13.42 12.25
CA PRO A 353 7.38 13.60 13.54
C PRO A 353 8.71 12.83 13.64
N LEU A 354 9.63 13.33 14.45
CA LEU A 354 10.75 12.56 14.99
C LEU A 354 10.30 11.64 16.12
N GLY A 355 11.14 10.72 16.59
CA GLY A 355 10.77 9.74 17.62
C GLY A 355 10.12 10.34 18.87
N GLN A 356 10.67 11.44 19.41
CA GLN A 356 10.06 12.16 20.54
C GLN A 356 8.72 12.80 20.17
N GLY A 357 8.55 13.22 18.92
CA GLY A 357 7.28 13.72 18.40
C GLY A 357 6.20 12.64 18.38
N TYR A 358 6.55 11.42 17.97
CA TYR A 358 5.61 10.28 18.04
C TYR A 358 5.25 9.92 19.47
N ALA A 359 6.21 9.95 20.41
CA ALA A 359 5.94 9.72 21.82
C ALA A 359 4.96 10.76 22.40
N MET A 360 5.15 12.05 22.03
CA MET A 360 4.25 13.13 22.44
C MET A 360 2.86 12.96 21.81
N LEU A 361 2.79 12.65 20.52
CA LEU A 361 1.54 12.40 19.81
C LEU A 361 0.74 11.26 20.45
N ALA A 362 1.39 10.15 20.83
CA ALA A 362 0.76 9.05 21.52
C ALA A 362 0.15 9.48 22.87
N ARG A 363 0.86 10.29 23.66
CA ARG A 363 0.33 10.84 24.92
C ARG A 363 -0.88 11.74 24.68
N GLN A 364 -0.83 12.64 23.69
CA GLN A 364 -1.95 13.50 23.32
C GLN A 364 -3.19 12.69 22.95
N LEU A 365 -3.02 11.56 22.25
CA LEU A 365 -4.13 10.65 21.95
C LEU A 365 -4.67 9.98 23.22
N PHE A 366 -3.82 9.52 24.12
CA PHE A 366 -4.23 8.92 25.39
C PHE A 366 -4.92 9.93 26.34
N GLU A 367 -4.62 11.21 26.23
CA GLU A 367 -5.31 12.29 26.98
C GLU A 367 -6.65 12.68 26.40
N ASN A 368 -6.88 12.38 25.10
CA ASN A 368 -8.09 12.77 24.38
C ASN A 368 -9.31 11.93 24.82
N GLN A 369 -10.38 12.61 25.25
CA GLN A 369 -11.60 11.94 25.76
C GLN A 369 -12.30 11.07 24.71
N SER A 370 -12.35 11.54 23.45
CA SER A 370 -12.95 10.77 22.36
C SER A 370 -12.14 9.49 22.07
N PHE A 371 -10.83 9.55 22.19
CA PHE A 371 -9.96 8.37 22.06
C PHE A 371 -10.17 7.38 23.21
N LYS A 372 -10.21 7.87 24.45
CA LYS A 372 -10.48 7.04 25.63
C LYS A 372 -11.79 6.29 25.51
N SER A 373 -12.88 6.99 25.19
CA SER A 373 -14.20 6.39 25.10
C SER A 373 -14.38 5.46 23.90
N THR A 374 -13.73 5.77 22.75
CA THR A 374 -13.94 5.02 21.51
C THR A 374 -12.99 3.84 21.35
N ILE A 375 -11.72 4.02 21.70
CA ILE A 375 -10.64 3.04 21.44
C ILE A 375 -10.25 2.26 22.71
N LEU A 376 -10.14 2.98 23.85
CA LEU A 376 -9.71 2.32 25.09
C LEU A 376 -10.89 1.72 25.87
N ASN A 377 -12.14 2.04 25.48
CA ASN A 377 -13.36 1.61 26.15
C ASN A 377 -13.40 2.02 27.65
N VAL A 378 -12.75 3.11 28.00
CA VAL A 378 -12.79 3.69 29.34
C VAL A 378 -14.01 4.63 29.40
N SER A 379 -15.04 4.25 30.16
CA SER A 379 -16.16 5.13 30.47
C SER A 379 -15.59 6.34 31.22
N GLY A 380 -15.87 7.54 30.71
CA GLY A 380 -15.57 8.75 31.47
C GLY A 380 -16.42 8.77 32.73
N ASP A 381 -15.79 8.84 33.88
CA ASP A 381 -16.44 9.15 35.16
C ASP A 381 -16.97 10.58 35.16
#